data_38691a64fd2ed46301da214a39d5057c
#
_entry.id   38691a64fd2ed46301da214a39d5057c
#
_cell.length_a   1.000
_cell.length_b   1.000
_cell.length_c   1.000
_cell.angle_alpha   90.00
_cell.angle_beta   90.00
_cell.angle_gamma   90.00
#
_symmetry.space_group_name_H-M   'P 1'
#
loop_
_entity.id
_entity.type
_entity.pdbx_description
1 polymer ?
#
loop_
_entity_poly.entity_id
_entity_poly.type
_entity_poly.pdbx_seq_one_letter_code
_entity_poly.pdbx_strand_id
1 'polypeptide(L)'
;MCIRDSDNIGTTNQSWQLLSNGLKPFANGIVSHPLEEAVITLRNQHNIQSEQVQSIQAQVHPLVIELMNRPNPSVGLEGKFSYQHCAAVSLVDGSAHDAQFSDKRVIDPEISELRNKVSAQIDKSLKEEEVYVSIELTDGQTHSIHIPSATGSPSNPMTDSQLDDKFFALSNEILGEAKTLKLLKLLKEINFAPNINEIMNMLRTDHNE
;
A
#
# COMPACT_ATOMS: atom_id res chain seq x y z
N MET A 1 1.67 -21.27 -4.04
CA MET A 1 1.07 -21.56 -2.71
C MET A 1 1.88 -22.68 -2.09
N CYS A 2 2.52 -22.39 -0.97
CA CYS A 2 3.62 -23.21 -0.48
C CYS A 2 3.13 -24.44 0.28
N ILE A 3 3.47 -25.62 -0.21
CA ILE A 3 3.30 -26.91 0.46
C ILE A 3 4.09 -26.98 1.80
N ARG A 4 5.02 -26.04 2.02
CA ARG A 4 5.83 -25.97 3.25
C ARG A 4 5.06 -25.58 4.51
N ASP A 5 3.90 -24.98 4.39
CA ASP A 5 3.13 -24.49 5.55
C ASP A 5 2.43 -25.63 6.28
N SER A 6 2.14 -26.76 5.61
CA SER A 6 1.49 -27.92 6.20
C SER A 6 2.40 -28.69 7.18
N ASP A 7 3.71 -28.64 7.00
CA ASP A 7 4.66 -29.35 7.87
C ASP A 7 4.78 -28.69 9.26
N ASN A 8 4.31 -27.45 9.38
CA ASN A 8 4.35 -26.64 10.61
C ASN A 8 3.01 -26.57 11.36
N ILE A 9 1.94 -27.12 10.79
CA ILE A 9 0.61 -27.10 11.42
C ILE A 9 0.53 -28.25 12.44
N GLY A 10 0.35 -27.88 13.71
CA GLY A 10 0.02 -28.84 14.78
C GLY A 10 1.16 -29.33 15.63
N THR A 11 2.36 -28.76 15.56
CA THR A 11 3.46 -29.07 16.48
C THR A 11 3.47 -28.10 17.66
N THR A 12 3.37 -28.65 18.87
CA THR A 12 3.15 -27.92 20.14
C THR A 12 4.30 -27.02 20.62
N ASN A 13 5.41 -26.94 19.90
CA ASN A 13 6.60 -26.18 20.31
C ASN A 13 7.08 -25.17 19.24
N GLN A 14 6.26 -24.82 18.27
CA GLN A 14 6.61 -23.85 17.22
C GLN A 14 5.92 -22.50 17.43
N SER A 15 6.59 -21.42 17.04
CA SER A 15 6.00 -20.09 17.02
C SER A 15 4.76 -20.06 16.11
N TRP A 16 3.71 -19.39 16.57
CA TRP A 16 2.50 -19.18 15.76
C TRP A 16 2.85 -18.40 14.49
N GLN A 17 2.52 -18.93 13.32
CA GLN A 17 2.75 -18.24 12.02
C GLN A 17 2.04 -16.89 11.95
N LEU A 18 0.95 -16.73 12.69
CA LEU A 18 0.25 -15.44 12.80
C LEU A 18 1.17 -14.32 13.33
N LEU A 19 2.13 -14.62 14.18
CA LEU A 19 3.09 -13.64 14.72
C LEU A 19 4.10 -13.13 13.66
N SER A 20 4.25 -13.85 12.55
CA SER A 20 5.11 -13.47 11.43
C SER A 20 4.34 -12.78 10.29
N ASN A 21 3.03 -12.55 10.44
CA ASN A 21 2.25 -11.84 9.44
C ASN A 21 2.50 -10.34 9.49
N GLY A 22 2.61 -9.73 8.31
CA GLY A 22 2.55 -8.28 8.14
C GLY A 22 1.13 -7.77 7.89
N LEU A 23 0.97 -6.45 8.00
CA LEU A 23 -0.26 -5.74 7.65
C LEU A 23 -0.01 -4.88 6.41
N LYS A 24 -0.87 -4.96 5.40
CA LYS A 24 -0.74 -4.15 4.19
C LYS A 24 -1.11 -2.70 4.46
N PRO A 25 -0.20 -1.72 4.33
CA PRO A 25 -0.56 -0.29 4.36
C PRO A 25 -1.31 0.13 3.09
N PHE A 26 -1.03 -0.48 1.94
CA PHE A 26 -1.60 -0.13 0.65
C PHE A 26 -2.55 -1.21 0.09
N ALA A 27 -3.46 -0.82 -0.82
CA ALA A 27 -4.56 -1.66 -1.29
C ALA A 27 -4.22 -2.49 -2.55
N ASN A 28 -2.99 -3.01 -2.65
CA ASN A 28 -2.48 -3.68 -3.86
C ASN A 28 -1.57 -4.89 -3.54
N GLY A 29 -0.74 -5.31 -4.50
CA GLY A 29 0.21 -6.40 -4.33
C GLY A 29 1.33 -6.04 -3.36
N ILE A 30 1.56 -6.85 -2.33
CA ILE A 30 2.49 -6.55 -1.23
C ILE A 30 3.93 -6.29 -1.69
N VAL A 31 4.37 -6.92 -2.78
CA VAL A 31 5.75 -6.81 -3.28
C VAL A 31 6.07 -5.42 -3.85
N SER A 32 5.06 -4.58 -4.15
CA SER A 32 5.28 -3.19 -4.57
C SER A 32 5.26 -2.19 -3.43
N HIS A 33 4.84 -2.56 -2.22
CA HIS A 33 4.73 -1.64 -1.09
C HIS A 33 6.00 -0.85 -0.77
N PRO A 34 7.22 -1.43 -0.85
CA PRO A 34 8.45 -0.64 -0.68
C PRO A 34 8.57 0.50 -1.69
N LEU A 35 8.17 0.27 -2.95
CA LEU A 35 8.20 1.27 -4.01
C LEU A 35 7.26 2.44 -3.72
N GLU A 36 6.05 2.16 -3.30
CA GLU A 36 5.06 3.19 -2.94
C GLU A 36 5.52 4.01 -1.74
N GLU A 37 6.01 3.35 -0.69
CA GLU A 37 6.57 4.02 0.48
C GLU A 37 7.74 4.94 0.11
N ALA A 38 8.65 4.46 -0.76
CA ALA A 38 9.78 5.24 -1.24
C ALA A 38 9.33 6.48 -2.01
N VAL A 39 8.38 6.33 -2.95
CA VAL A 39 7.86 7.43 -3.77
C VAL A 39 7.12 8.45 -2.91
N ILE A 40 6.24 8.03 -2.00
CA ILE A 40 5.53 8.91 -1.06
C ILE A 40 6.53 9.67 -0.18
N THR A 41 7.55 8.99 0.30
CA THR A 41 8.58 9.61 1.14
C THR A 41 9.34 10.69 0.40
N LEU A 42 9.86 10.40 -0.81
CA LEU A 42 10.56 11.38 -1.64
C LEU A 42 9.66 12.56 -2.01
N ARG A 43 8.41 12.29 -2.43
CA ARG A 43 7.41 13.31 -2.71
C ARG A 43 7.26 14.28 -1.53
N ASN A 44 7.09 13.76 -0.33
CA ASN A 44 6.83 14.58 0.86
C ASN A 44 8.08 15.32 1.33
N GLN A 45 9.25 14.68 1.30
CA GLN A 45 10.51 15.30 1.73
C GLN A 45 10.95 16.45 0.83
N HIS A 46 10.70 16.34 -0.48
CA HIS A 46 11.16 17.30 -1.48
C HIS A 46 10.03 18.09 -2.14
N ASN A 47 8.77 17.88 -1.70
CA ASN A 47 7.56 18.52 -2.24
C ASN A 47 7.45 18.38 -3.78
N ILE A 48 7.76 17.18 -4.29
CA ILE A 48 7.78 16.89 -5.73
C ILE A 48 6.35 16.87 -6.30
N GLN A 49 6.14 17.60 -7.40
CA GLN A 49 4.90 17.59 -8.17
C GLN A 49 5.07 16.74 -9.44
N SER A 50 3.97 16.17 -9.96
CA SER A 50 3.98 15.24 -11.11
C SER A 50 4.61 15.85 -12.37
N GLU A 51 4.38 17.16 -12.61
CA GLU A 51 4.88 17.88 -13.79
C GLU A 51 6.40 18.07 -13.76
N GLN A 52 7.01 18.01 -12.57
CA GLN A 52 8.45 18.15 -12.40
C GLN A 52 9.18 16.84 -12.68
N VAL A 53 8.48 15.70 -12.75
CA VAL A 53 9.12 14.39 -12.88
C VAL A 53 9.51 14.11 -14.32
N GLN A 54 10.81 13.87 -14.52
CA GLN A 54 11.39 13.36 -15.76
C GLN A 54 11.33 11.84 -15.81
N SER A 55 11.76 11.16 -14.74
CA SER A 55 11.74 9.70 -14.62
C SER A 55 11.66 9.22 -13.16
N ILE A 56 11.08 8.04 -12.95
CA ILE A 56 11.13 7.28 -11.71
C ILE A 56 11.77 5.94 -12.01
N GLN A 57 12.88 5.63 -11.35
CA GLN A 57 13.62 4.39 -11.53
C GLN A 57 13.68 3.64 -10.21
N ALA A 58 13.40 2.33 -10.24
CA ALA A 58 13.45 1.47 -9.09
C ALA A 58 14.38 0.27 -9.31
N GLN A 59 15.16 -0.13 -8.31
CA GLN A 59 15.78 -1.44 -8.25
C GLN A 59 14.94 -2.31 -7.32
N VAL A 60 14.45 -3.43 -7.83
CA VAL A 60 13.39 -4.22 -7.19
C VAL A 60 13.73 -5.71 -7.16
N HIS A 61 13.17 -6.41 -6.17
CA HIS A 61 13.17 -7.87 -6.15
C HIS A 61 12.47 -8.44 -7.40
N PRO A 62 12.90 -9.60 -7.96
CA PRO A 62 12.32 -10.21 -9.16
C PRO A 62 10.79 -10.36 -9.15
N LEU A 63 10.20 -10.66 -7.99
CA LEU A 63 8.75 -10.83 -7.83
C LEU A 63 7.93 -9.58 -8.20
N VAL A 64 8.51 -8.38 -8.11
CA VAL A 64 7.81 -7.16 -8.54
C VAL A 64 7.51 -7.22 -10.03
N ILE A 65 8.50 -7.59 -10.83
CA ILE A 65 8.31 -7.72 -12.29
C ILE A 65 7.43 -8.92 -12.65
N GLU A 66 7.59 -10.03 -11.93
CA GLU A 66 6.80 -11.24 -12.17
C GLU A 66 5.31 -11.04 -11.87
N LEU A 67 4.98 -10.37 -10.77
CA LEU A 67 3.61 -10.27 -10.27
C LEU A 67 2.91 -8.96 -10.60
N MET A 68 3.67 -7.85 -10.74
CA MET A 68 3.14 -6.49 -10.76
C MET A 68 3.39 -5.73 -12.07
N ASN A 69 3.89 -6.40 -13.12
CA ASN A 69 4.22 -5.72 -14.37
C ASN A 69 3.05 -5.68 -15.35
N ARG A 70 2.07 -4.82 -15.08
CA ARG A 70 0.95 -4.49 -15.98
C ARG A 70 1.04 -3.00 -16.37
N PRO A 71 1.82 -2.65 -17.40
CA PRO A 71 2.15 -1.25 -17.70
C PRO A 71 0.94 -0.42 -18.15
N ASN A 72 -0.07 -1.05 -18.76
CA ASN A 72 -1.25 -0.38 -19.31
C ASN A 72 -2.55 -0.94 -18.70
N PRO A 73 -2.78 -0.76 -17.40
CA PRO A 73 -4.02 -1.19 -16.78
C PRO A 73 -5.20 -0.35 -17.29
N SER A 74 -6.36 -0.98 -17.49
CA SER A 74 -7.59 -0.39 -17.99
C SER A 74 -8.71 -0.33 -16.94
N VAL A 75 -8.57 -1.14 -15.89
CA VAL A 75 -9.51 -1.21 -14.75
C VAL A 75 -8.76 -1.25 -13.44
N GLY A 76 -9.44 -0.90 -12.35
CA GLY A 76 -8.85 -0.80 -11.02
C GLY A 76 -8.12 -2.05 -10.57
N LEU A 77 -8.70 -3.23 -10.82
CA LEU A 77 -8.06 -4.50 -10.46
C LEU A 77 -6.71 -4.70 -11.16
N GLU A 78 -6.59 -4.32 -12.43
CA GLU A 78 -5.31 -4.36 -13.15
C GLU A 78 -4.31 -3.36 -12.59
N GLY A 79 -4.81 -2.16 -12.16
CA GLY A 79 -4.00 -1.14 -11.49
C GLY A 79 -3.34 -1.69 -10.22
N LYS A 80 -4.04 -2.51 -9.43
CA LYS A 80 -3.52 -3.16 -8.22
C LYS A 80 -2.36 -4.14 -8.49
N PHE A 81 -2.12 -4.50 -9.76
CA PHE A 81 -1.01 -5.34 -10.24
C PHE A 81 -0.08 -4.62 -11.22
N SER A 82 -0.05 -3.29 -11.17
CA SER A 82 0.83 -2.43 -11.96
C SER A 82 1.76 -1.63 -11.05
N TYR A 83 3.04 -2.01 -10.97
CA TYR A 83 4.00 -1.24 -10.18
C TYR A 83 4.13 0.19 -10.71
N GLN A 84 3.94 0.37 -12.01
CA GLN A 84 3.96 1.69 -12.65
C GLN A 84 2.80 2.56 -12.16
N HIS A 85 1.59 1.99 -12.07
CA HIS A 85 0.41 2.69 -11.54
C HIS A 85 0.58 2.98 -10.05
N CYS A 86 1.06 2.00 -9.27
CA CYS A 86 1.34 2.15 -7.86
C CYS A 86 2.28 3.33 -7.59
N ALA A 87 3.41 3.42 -8.32
CA ALA A 87 4.33 4.54 -8.21
C ALA A 87 3.69 5.88 -8.63
N ALA A 88 2.91 5.90 -9.73
CA ALA A 88 2.28 7.10 -10.23
C ALA A 88 1.26 7.68 -9.25
N VAL A 89 0.34 6.88 -8.70
CA VAL A 89 -0.63 7.36 -7.71
C VAL A 89 0.04 7.76 -6.40
N SER A 90 1.09 7.06 -6.00
CA SER A 90 1.90 7.42 -4.82
C SER A 90 2.53 8.80 -4.96
N LEU A 91 2.97 9.17 -6.16
CA LEU A 91 3.53 10.49 -6.40
C LEU A 91 2.44 11.58 -6.46
N VAL A 92 1.38 11.36 -7.23
CA VAL A 92 0.34 12.37 -7.44
C VAL A 92 -0.51 12.57 -6.19
N ASP A 93 -1.02 11.47 -5.63
CA ASP A 93 -1.97 11.52 -4.51
C ASP A 93 -1.29 11.48 -3.13
N GLY A 94 -0.01 11.07 -3.06
CA GLY A 94 0.67 10.79 -1.79
C GLY A 94 0.06 9.61 -1.04
N SER A 95 -0.65 8.73 -1.74
CA SER A 95 -1.44 7.63 -1.18
C SER A 95 -1.60 6.51 -2.20
N ALA A 96 -1.83 5.28 -1.72
CA ALA A 96 -2.16 4.12 -2.55
C ALA A 96 -3.23 3.25 -1.84
N HIS A 97 -4.29 3.89 -1.33
CA HIS A 97 -5.46 3.23 -0.78
C HIS A 97 -6.46 2.83 -1.88
N ASP A 98 -7.63 2.34 -1.52
CA ASP A 98 -8.58 1.78 -2.47
C ASP A 98 -9.05 2.78 -3.55
N ALA A 99 -9.24 4.04 -3.18
CA ALA A 99 -9.65 5.11 -4.10
C ALA A 99 -8.69 5.30 -5.28
N GLN A 100 -7.38 5.10 -5.08
CA GLN A 100 -6.34 5.20 -6.11
C GLN A 100 -6.40 4.07 -7.15
N PHE A 101 -7.16 3.02 -6.86
CA PHE A 101 -7.37 1.87 -7.73
C PHE A 101 -8.81 1.78 -8.26
N SER A 102 -9.55 2.90 -8.28
CA SER A 102 -10.82 2.97 -9.01
C SER A 102 -10.59 2.94 -10.52
N ASP A 103 -11.53 2.40 -11.29
CA ASP A 103 -11.44 2.36 -12.76
C ASP A 103 -11.19 3.75 -13.35
N LYS A 104 -11.87 4.78 -12.81
CA LYS A 104 -11.69 6.17 -13.21
C LYS A 104 -10.26 6.67 -12.96
N ARG A 105 -9.65 6.34 -11.81
CA ARG A 105 -8.31 6.81 -11.48
C ARG A 105 -7.24 6.12 -12.30
N VAL A 106 -7.45 4.84 -12.64
CA VAL A 106 -6.52 4.07 -13.48
C VAL A 106 -6.38 4.63 -14.89
N ILE A 107 -7.46 5.13 -15.47
CA ILE A 107 -7.46 5.71 -16.83
C ILE A 107 -7.23 7.24 -16.85
N ASP A 108 -7.00 7.85 -15.70
CA ASP A 108 -6.73 9.30 -15.60
C ASP A 108 -5.50 9.67 -16.43
N PRO A 109 -5.59 10.74 -17.29
CA PRO A 109 -4.50 11.13 -18.17
C PRO A 109 -3.20 11.48 -17.44
N GLU A 110 -3.26 12.18 -16.30
CA GLU A 110 -2.10 12.55 -15.49
C GLU A 110 -1.39 11.29 -14.97
N ILE A 111 -2.14 10.35 -14.40
CA ILE A 111 -1.61 9.08 -13.92
C ILE A 111 -1.02 8.26 -15.08
N SER A 112 -1.71 8.24 -16.22
CA SER A 112 -1.27 7.48 -17.40
C SER A 112 0.03 8.04 -17.98
N GLU A 113 0.19 9.37 -18.02
CA GLU A 113 1.44 10.00 -18.44
C GLU A 113 2.59 9.68 -17.49
N LEU A 114 2.35 9.81 -16.18
CA LEU A 114 3.39 9.54 -15.18
C LEU A 114 3.79 8.06 -15.15
N ARG A 115 2.85 7.12 -15.34
CA ARG A 115 3.16 5.68 -15.48
C ARG A 115 4.22 5.40 -16.53
N ASN A 116 4.19 6.11 -17.65
CA ASN A 116 5.14 5.92 -18.74
C ASN A 116 6.57 6.37 -18.38
N LYS A 117 6.72 7.15 -17.30
CA LYS A 117 8.01 7.64 -16.77
C LYS A 117 8.56 6.69 -15.69
N VAL A 118 7.83 5.63 -15.31
CA VAL A 118 8.22 4.67 -14.26
C VAL A 118 8.87 3.45 -14.88
N SER A 119 10.06 3.11 -14.41
CA SER A 119 10.81 1.92 -14.82
C SER A 119 11.37 1.16 -13.61
N ALA A 120 11.55 -0.15 -13.76
CA ALA A 120 12.16 -0.96 -12.72
C ALA A 120 13.23 -1.89 -13.30
N GLN A 121 14.31 -2.08 -12.55
CA GLN A 121 15.40 -3.02 -12.83
C GLN A 121 15.44 -4.09 -11.76
N ILE A 122 15.60 -5.34 -12.18
CA ILE A 122 15.69 -6.47 -11.25
C ILE A 122 17.06 -6.47 -10.58
N ASP A 123 17.05 -6.49 -9.25
CA ASP A 123 18.20 -6.83 -8.43
C ASP A 123 17.87 -8.06 -7.58
N LYS A 124 18.51 -9.20 -7.88
CA LYS A 124 18.30 -10.48 -7.18
C LYS A 124 18.89 -10.51 -5.76
N SER A 125 19.69 -9.51 -5.39
CA SER A 125 20.25 -9.41 -4.04
C SER A 125 19.30 -8.76 -3.04
N LEU A 126 18.27 -8.04 -3.53
CA LEU A 126 17.27 -7.40 -2.69
C LEU A 126 16.29 -8.43 -2.09
N LYS A 127 15.77 -8.10 -0.91
CA LYS A 127 14.65 -8.83 -0.30
C LYS A 127 13.33 -8.42 -0.96
N GLU A 128 12.28 -9.21 -0.74
CA GLU A 128 10.92 -8.92 -1.25
C GLU A 128 10.35 -7.60 -0.71
N GLU A 129 10.77 -7.19 0.47
CA GLU A 129 10.33 -5.98 1.19
C GLU A 129 11.28 -4.78 1.02
N GLU A 130 12.25 -4.86 0.09
CA GLU A 130 13.35 -3.90 -0.09
C GLU A 130 13.29 -3.26 -1.47
N VAL A 131 13.67 -1.96 -1.57
CA VAL A 131 13.75 -1.23 -2.83
C VAL A 131 14.76 -0.07 -2.76
N TYR A 132 15.42 0.23 -3.87
CA TYR A 132 16.06 1.52 -4.12
C TYR A 132 15.24 2.28 -5.15
N VAL A 133 14.90 3.54 -4.88
CA VAL A 133 14.15 4.42 -5.80
C VAL A 133 14.90 5.69 -6.03
N SER A 134 14.91 6.13 -7.29
CA SER A 134 15.46 7.41 -7.73
C SER A 134 14.43 8.14 -8.58
N ILE A 135 14.16 9.41 -8.26
CA ILE A 135 13.28 10.31 -9.02
C ILE A 135 14.16 11.40 -9.60
N GLU A 136 14.23 11.46 -10.93
CA GLU A 136 14.88 12.52 -11.69
C GLU A 136 13.86 13.59 -12.05
N LEU A 137 14.19 14.85 -11.80
CA LEU A 137 13.35 16.00 -12.13
C LEU A 137 13.77 16.63 -13.46
N THR A 138 12.86 17.38 -14.06
CA THR A 138 13.06 18.08 -15.36
C THR A 138 14.14 19.15 -15.30
N ASP A 139 14.50 19.63 -14.11
CA ASP A 139 15.61 20.58 -13.88
C ASP A 139 16.97 19.87 -13.70
N GLY A 140 17.02 18.53 -13.80
CA GLY A 140 18.21 17.70 -13.64
C GLY A 140 18.55 17.32 -12.21
N GLN A 141 17.78 17.75 -11.21
CA GLN A 141 17.93 17.27 -9.84
C GLN A 141 17.49 15.80 -9.72
N THR A 142 18.16 15.03 -8.88
CA THR A 142 17.83 13.64 -8.62
C THR A 142 17.73 13.40 -7.12
N HIS A 143 16.63 12.82 -6.69
CA HIS A 143 16.39 12.43 -5.30
C HIS A 143 16.28 10.91 -5.21
N SER A 144 16.97 10.31 -4.24
CA SER A 144 17.03 8.84 -4.11
C SER A 144 16.81 8.42 -2.67
N ILE A 145 16.22 7.25 -2.50
CA ILE A 145 15.98 6.65 -1.18
C ILE A 145 16.13 5.12 -1.24
N HIS A 146 16.56 4.55 -0.14
CA HIS A 146 16.56 3.11 0.11
C HIS A 146 15.55 2.78 1.19
N ILE A 147 14.62 1.87 0.91
CA ILE A 147 13.70 1.27 1.89
C ILE A 147 14.19 -0.16 2.15
N PRO A 148 14.82 -0.44 3.29
CA PRO A 148 15.36 -1.77 3.58
C PRO A 148 14.28 -2.78 4.01
N SER A 149 13.13 -2.26 4.46
CA SER A 149 11.98 -3.08 4.89
C SER A 149 10.72 -2.22 4.89
N ALA A 150 9.79 -2.56 4.03
CA ALA A 150 8.54 -1.80 3.89
C ALA A 150 7.71 -1.78 5.18
N THR A 151 7.06 -0.65 5.42
CA THR A 151 6.07 -0.50 6.51
C THR A 151 4.98 -1.56 6.41
N GLY A 152 4.63 -2.16 7.54
CA GLY A 152 3.67 -3.25 7.65
C GLY A 152 4.29 -4.64 7.54
N SER A 153 5.58 -4.76 7.24
CA SER A 153 6.32 -6.01 7.33
C SER A 153 6.56 -6.41 8.80
N PRO A 154 6.86 -7.68 9.10
CA PRO A 154 7.19 -8.10 10.47
C PRO A 154 8.38 -7.37 11.08
N SER A 155 9.34 -6.95 10.27
CA SER A 155 10.54 -6.21 10.68
C SER A 155 10.31 -4.70 10.82
N ASN A 156 9.25 -4.16 10.23
CA ASN A 156 8.84 -2.75 10.29
C ASN A 156 7.31 -2.65 10.40
N PRO A 157 6.72 -3.02 11.55
CA PRO A 157 5.27 -3.06 11.71
C PRO A 157 4.64 -1.66 11.63
N MET A 158 3.40 -1.59 11.19
CA MET A 158 2.61 -0.37 11.24
C MET A 158 2.43 0.09 12.69
N THR A 159 2.54 1.40 12.91
CA THR A 159 2.19 2.03 14.18
C THR A 159 0.67 2.07 14.38
N ASP A 160 0.22 2.26 15.62
CA ASP A 160 -1.21 2.43 15.92
C ASP A 160 -1.84 3.59 15.13
N SER A 161 -1.09 4.71 14.98
CA SER A 161 -1.57 5.85 14.17
C SER A 161 -1.77 5.48 12.71
N GLN A 162 -0.84 4.74 12.11
CA GLN A 162 -0.96 4.28 10.72
C GLN A 162 -2.12 3.28 10.53
N LEU A 163 -2.40 2.46 11.55
CA LEU A 163 -3.57 1.58 11.55
C LEU A 163 -4.88 2.39 11.67
N ASP A 164 -4.90 3.43 12.50
CA ASP A 164 -6.02 4.34 12.64
C ASP A 164 -6.31 5.08 11.32
N ASP A 165 -5.26 5.61 10.67
CA ASP A 165 -5.37 6.32 9.39
C ASP A 165 -5.90 5.38 8.29
N LYS A 166 -5.40 4.15 8.25
CA LYS A 166 -5.90 3.11 7.33
C LYS A 166 -7.36 2.78 7.59
N PHE A 167 -7.74 2.58 8.86
CA PHE A 167 -9.13 2.30 9.23
C PHE A 167 -10.04 3.46 8.81
N PHE A 168 -9.61 4.69 9.10
CA PHE A 168 -10.35 5.90 8.73
C PHE A 168 -10.53 5.99 7.21
N ALA A 169 -9.46 5.84 6.44
CA ALA A 169 -9.52 5.91 4.97
C ALA A 169 -10.48 4.88 4.35
N LEU A 170 -10.53 3.67 4.92
CA LEU A 170 -11.41 2.60 4.41
C LEU A 170 -12.87 2.75 4.85
N SER A 171 -13.12 3.36 6.01
CA SER A 171 -14.46 3.37 6.63
C SER A 171 -15.22 4.67 6.41
N ASN A 172 -14.52 5.80 6.28
CA ASN A 172 -15.11 7.13 6.25
C ASN A 172 -16.04 7.35 5.04
N GLU A 173 -15.69 6.81 3.89
CA GLU A 173 -16.52 6.93 2.69
C GLU A 173 -17.89 6.24 2.86
N ILE A 174 -17.93 5.13 3.61
CA ILE A 174 -19.13 4.32 3.81
C ILE A 174 -19.93 4.80 5.03
N LEU A 175 -19.26 5.09 6.14
CA LEU A 175 -19.90 5.35 7.44
C LEU A 175 -20.04 6.84 7.76
N GLY A 176 -19.27 7.70 7.10
CA GLY A 176 -19.09 9.11 7.47
C GLY A 176 -18.17 9.29 8.68
N GLU A 177 -17.59 10.50 8.81
CA GLU A 177 -16.53 10.81 9.76
C GLU A 177 -16.91 10.51 11.22
N ALA A 178 -18.04 11.04 11.69
CA ALA A 178 -18.45 10.89 13.07
C ALA A 178 -18.65 9.43 13.49
N LYS A 179 -19.24 8.60 12.61
CA LYS A 179 -19.50 7.18 12.87
C LYS A 179 -18.19 6.39 12.81
N THR A 180 -17.30 6.72 11.86
CA THR A 180 -15.98 6.11 11.73
C THR A 180 -15.13 6.33 12.97
N LEU A 181 -15.02 7.57 13.46
CA LEU A 181 -14.24 7.90 14.67
C LEU A 181 -14.81 7.21 15.92
N LYS A 182 -16.13 7.19 16.06
CA LYS A 182 -16.79 6.47 17.17
C LYS A 182 -16.50 4.97 17.11
N LEU A 183 -16.60 4.37 15.93
CA LEU A 183 -16.35 2.94 15.74
C LEU A 183 -14.89 2.58 16.03
N LEU A 184 -13.93 3.41 15.55
CA LEU A 184 -12.51 3.22 15.83
C LEU A 184 -12.24 3.19 17.33
N LYS A 185 -12.82 4.14 18.08
CA LYS A 185 -12.69 4.16 19.54
C LYS A 185 -13.22 2.88 20.20
N LEU A 186 -14.41 2.45 19.81
CA LEU A 186 -15.01 1.23 20.36
C LEU A 186 -14.18 -0.03 20.04
N LEU A 187 -13.59 -0.11 18.84
CA LEU A 187 -12.73 -1.22 18.45
C LEU A 187 -11.43 -1.25 19.26
N LYS A 188 -10.83 -0.09 19.56
CA LYS A 188 -9.63 -0.01 20.42
C LYS A 188 -9.93 -0.45 21.87
N GLU A 189 -11.14 -0.25 22.33
CA GLU A 189 -11.57 -0.60 23.67
C GLU A 189 -12.33 -1.95 23.74
N ILE A 190 -12.31 -2.75 22.67
CA ILE A 190 -13.12 -3.97 22.53
C ILE A 190 -12.89 -4.99 23.65
N ASN A 191 -11.67 -5.07 24.18
CA ASN A 191 -11.32 -5.96 25.29
C ASN A 191 -12.04 -5.61 26.62
N PHE A 192 -12.53 -4.39 26.74
CA PHE A 192 -13.25 -3.88 27.91
C PHE A 192 -14.75 -3.78 27.67
N ALA A 193 -15.24 -4.07 26.47
CA ALA A 193 -16.63 -3.98 26.13
C ALA A 193 -17.43 -5.14 26.81
N PRO A 194 -18.58 -4.83 27.47
CA PRO A 194 -19.42 -5.87 28.06
C PRO A 194 -20.02 -6.81 27.03
N ASN A 195 -20.21 -6.34 25.82
CA ASN A 195 -20.65 -7.10 24.63
C ASN A 195 -20.34 -6.31 23.34
N ILE A 196 -20.48 -6.94 22.19
CA ILE A 196 -20.19 -6.36 20.88
C ILE A 196 -21.41 -5.72 20.18
N ASN A 197 -22.56 -5.64 20.84
CA ASN A 197 -23.82 -5.21 20.21
C ASN A 197 -23.75 -3.79 19.65
N GLU A 198 -23.09 -2.85 20.37
CA GLU A 198 -22.95 -1.48 19.90
C GLU A 198 -22.11 -1.43 18.63
N ILE A 199 -20.98 -2.14 18.58
CA ILE A 199 -20.12 -2.25 17.39
C ILE A 199 -20.91 -2.84 16.22
N MET A 200 -21.62 -3.95 16.44
CA MET A 200 -22.41 -4.61 15.40
C MET A 200 -23.55 -3.73 14.87
N ASN A 201 -24.19 -2.96 15.74
CA ASN A 201 -25.24 -2.03 15.31
C ASN A 201 -24.67 -0.88 14.48
N MET A 202 -23.47 -0.41 14.79
CA MET A 202 -22.80 0.61 13.99
C MET A 202 -22.34 0.13 12.62
N LEU A 203 -22.03 -1.16 12.48
CA LEU A 203 -21.64 -1.77 11.22
C LEU A 203 -22.81 -2.08 10.29
N ARG A 204 -24.05 -2.03 10.81
CA ARG A 204 -25.22 -2.15 9.93
C ARG A 204 -25.29 -0.91 9.05
N THR A 205 -25.18 -1.11 7.76
CA THR A 205 -25.59 -0.14 6.74
C THR A 205 -27.10 -0.32 6.53
N ASP A 206 -27.87 0.75 6.67
CA ASP A 206 -29.24 0.73 6.17
C ASP A 206 -29.12 0.61 4.65
N HIS A 207 -29.22 -0.64 4.15
CA HIS A 207 -29.44 -0.87 2.72
C HIS A 207 -30.85 -0.37 2.40
N ASN A 208 -31.01 0.93 2.28
CA ASN A 208 -32.08 1.48 1.48
C ASN A 208 -31.60 1.38 0.03
N GLU A 209 -32.27 0.48 -0.66
CA GLU A 209 -32.19 0.16 -2.10
C GLU A 209 -32.02 1.37 -3.01
#